data_c68a7b860c5233371a9c9b736bc43bec
#
_entry.id   c68a7b860c5233371a9c9b736bc43bec
#
_cell.length_a   1.000
_cell.length_b   1.000
_cell.length_c   1.000
_cell.angle_alpha   90.00
_cell.angle_beta   90.00
_cell.angle_gamma   90.00
#
_symmetry.space_group_name_H-M   'P 1'
#
loop_
_entity.id
_entity.type
_entity.pdbx_description
1 polymer ?
#
loop_
_entity_poly.entity_id
_entity_poly.type
_entity_poly.pdbx_seq_one_letter_code
_entity_poly.pdbx_strand_id
1 'polypeptide(L)'
;MNPITYLKGSLRCQWLRGHNYQNASRYMARLSRRLEKRRKLRLLDYYAMGKLVHYTVDAFTSAHNDHFPARLQTHREYEDRLQNYFLSYLEHTGIPPLPATGSVMDVISSHHERYISKPSDIRRDSRYCVTVTCLIVCMLLS
;
A
#
# COMPACT_ATOMS: atom_id res chain seq x y z
N MET A 1 -7.54 11.24 4.82
CA MET A 1 -8.28 9.94 4.79
C MET A 1 -9.44 10.02 5.79
N ASN A 2 -10.63 9.58 5.42
CA ASN A 2 -11.78 9.62 6.32
C ASN A 2 -11.56 8.61 7.48
N PRO A 3 -11.66 9.01 8.77
CA PRO A 3 -11.48 8.14 9.93
C PRO A 3 -12.34 6.87 9.91
N ILE A 4 -13.54 6.96 9.33
CA ILE A 4 -14.47 5.83 9.18
C ILE A 4 -13.92 4.76 8.23
N THR A 5 -13.17 5.16 7.21
CA THR A 5 -12.53 4.25 6.25
C THR A 5 -11.39 3.48 6.91
N TYR A 6 -10.61 4.17 7.73
CA TYR A 6 -9.53 3.58 8.52
C TYR A 6 -10.08 2.54 9.51
N LEU A 7 -11.14 2.88 10.26
CA LEU A 7 -11.77 1.97 11.22
C LEU A 7 -12.35 0.70 10.56
N LYS A 8 -13.05 0.83 9.43
CA LYS A 8 -13.64 -0.33 8.74
C LYS A 8 -12.59 -1.24 8.09
N GLY A 9 -11.52 -0.67 7.56
CA GLY A 9 -10.38 -1.44 7.04
C GLY A 9 -9.63 -2.14 8.18
N SER A 10 -9.33 -1.42 9.24
CA SER A 10 -8.64 -1.92 10.43
C SER A 10 -9.41 -3.04 11.13
N LEU A 11 -10.72 -2.87 11.37
CA LEU A 11 -11.54 -3.90 12.00
C LEU A 11 -11.61 -5.19 11.17
N ARG A 12 -11.70 -5.09 9.84
CA ARG A 12 -11.77 -6.26 8.97
C ARG A 12 -10.44 -7.02 8.91
N CYS A 13 -9.31 -6.33 9.02
CA CYS A 13 -8.00 -6.94 9.04
C CYS A 13 -7.60 -7.48 10.42
N GLN A 14 -8.05 -6.87 11.50
CA GLN A 14 -7.92 -7.46 12.85
C GLN A 14 -8.64 -8.81 12.95
N TRP A 15 -9.77 -8.97 12.26
CA TRP A 15 -10.47 -10.26 12.16
C TRP A 15 -9.68 -11.31 11.36
N LEU A 16 -8.81 -10.90 10.45
CA LEU A 16 -8.01 -11.75 9.56
C LEU A 16 -6.56 -11.96 10.06
N ARG A 17 -6.28 -11.77 11.34
CA ARG A 17 -4.96 -11.96 11.96
C ARG A 17 -3.84 -11.04 11.45
N GLY A 18 -4.15 -9.78 11.24
CA GLY A 18 -3.15 -8.75 10.94
C GLY A 18 -3.14 -8.25 9.49
N HIS A 19 -2.59 -7.07 9.32
CA HIS A 19 -2.48 -6.33 8.07
C HIS A 19 -1.30 -6.78 7.20
N ASN A 20 -0.94 -8.08 7.19
CA ASN A 20 0.14 -8.50 6.34
C ASN A 20 -0.32 -8.69 4.88
N TYR A 21 0.62 -8.62 3.96
CA TYR A 21 0.37 -8.76 2.53
C TYR A 21 -0.31 -10.09 2.17
N GLN A 22 0.06 -11.20 2.79
CA GLN A 22 -0.51 -12.52 2.49
C GLN A 22 -2.02 -12.55 2.76
N ASN A 23 -2.45 -11.95 3.87
CA ASN A 23 -3.87 -11.88 4.25
C ASN A 23 -4.65 -10.88 3.40
N ALA A 24 -4.03 -9.78 3.03
CA ALA A 24 -4.67 -8.69 2.27
C ALA A 24 -4.68 -8.95 0.74
N SER A 25 -3.77 -9.75 0.20
CA SER A 25 -3.55 -9.90 -1.24
C SER A 25 -4.80 -10.32 -2.03
N ARG A 26 -5.59 -11.22 -1.50
CA ARG A 26 -6.86 -11.64 -2.14
C ARG A 26 -7.88 -10.51 -2.21
N TYR A 27 -7.93 -9.67 -1.18
CA TYR A 27 -8.81 -8.52 -1.14
C TYR A 27 -8.33 -7.43 -2.09
N MET A 28 -7.03 -7.16 -2.10
CA MET A 28 -6.39 -6.24 -3.05
C MET A 28 -6.64 -6.67 -4.50
N ALA A 29 -6.50 -7.95 -4.80
CA ALA A 29 -6.78 -8.49 -6.13
C ALA A 29 -8.26 -8.31 -6.57
N ARG A 30 -9.20 -8.41 -5.64
CA ARG A 30 -10.62 -8.13 -5.95
C ARG A 30 -10.87 -6.65 -6.20
N LEU A 31 -10.28 -5.77 -5.39
CA LEU A 31 -10.39 -4.33 -5.57
C LEU A 31 -9.78 -3.88 -6.91
N SER A 32 -8.57 -4.33 -7.22
CA SER A 32 -7.88 -3.97 -8.45
C SER A 32 -8.66 -4.42 -9.69
N ARG A 33 -9.09 -5.67 -9.75
CA ARG A 33 -9.90 -6.19 -10.87
C ARG A 33 -11.22 -5.43 -11.06
N ARG A 34 -11.87 -5.03 -9.98
CA ARG A 34 -13.08 -4.20 -10.05
C ARG A 34 -12.78 -2.84 -10.65
N LEU A 35 -11.69 -2.20 -10.21
CA LEU A 35 -11.32 -0.85 -10.65
C LEU A 35 -10.83 -0.85 -12.11
N GLU A 36 -10.04 -1.84 -12.51
CA GLU A 36 -9.52 -1.98 -13.88
C GLU A 36 -10.63 -2.18 -14.94
N LYS A 37 -11.77 -2.74 -14.56
CA LYS A 37 -12.93 -2.90 -15.44
C LYS A 37 -13.72 -1.61 -15.67
N ARG A 38 -13.42 -0.54 -14.94
CA ARG A 38 -14.17 0.73 -15.04
C ARG A 38 -13.56 1.62 -16.11
N ARG A 39 -14.36 2.04 -17.08
CA ARG A 39 -13.97 3.08 -18.05
C ARG A 39 -13.91 4.48 -17.43
N LYS A 40 -14.72 4.72 -16.40
CA LYS A 40 -14.79 5.97 -15.62
C LYS A 40 -15.08 5.63 -14.17
N LEU A 41 -14.23 6.14 -13.28
CA LEU A 41 -14.39 5.94 -11.85
C LEU A 41 -15.55 6.80 -11.30
N ARG A 42 -16.35 6.21 -10.43
CA ARG A 42 -17.42 6.85 -9.66
C ARG A 42 -16.98 7.04 -8.21
N LEU A 43 -17.75 7.76 -7.41
CA LEU A 43 -17.43 8.05 -6.01
C LEU A 43 -17.05 6.79 -5.20
N LEU A 44 -17.80 5.71 -5.35
CA LEU A 44 -17.52 4.44 -4.67
C LEU A 44 -16.25 3.74 -5.19
N ASP A 45 -15.85 4.00 -6.43
CA ASP A 45 -14.61 3.47 -6.99
C ASP A 45 -13.40 4.24 -6.44
N TYR A 46 -13.50 5.55 -6.24
CA TYR A 46 -12.46 6.32 -5.53
C TYR A 46 -12.28 5.85 -4.08
N TYR A 47 -13.36 5.49 -3.41
CA TYR A 47 -13.29 4.88 -2.08
C TYR A 47 -12.59 3.51 -2.11
N ALA A 48 -12.90 2.68 -3.10
CA ALA A 48 -12.24 1.39 -3.31
C ALA A 48 -10.76 1.56 -3.66
N MET A 49 -10.42 2.56 -4.48
CA MET A 49 -9.02 2.91 -4.79
C MET A 49 -8.26 3.36 -3.54
N GLY A 50 -8.86 4.19 -2.68
CA GLY A 50 -8.28 4.58 -1.40
C GLY A 50 -7.96 3.38 -0.50
N LYS A 51 -8.82 2.36 -0.48
CA LYS A 51 -8.54 1.11 0.24
C LYS A 51 -7.37 0.33 -0.39
N LEU A 52 -7.34 0.23 -1.71
CA LEU A 52 -6.26 -0.45 -2.42
C LEU A 52 -4.91 0.23 -2.14
N VAL A 53 -4.87 1.56 -2.17
CA VAL A 53 -3.69 2.36 -1.81
C VAL A 53 -3.27 2.09 -0.37
N HIS A 54 -4.21 2.10 0.58
CA HIS A 54 -3.92 1.81 1.97
C HIS A 54 -3.25 0.43 2.16
N TYR A 55 -3.85 -0.62 1.60
CA TYR A 55 -3.26 -1.96 1.69
C TYR A 55 -1.94 -2.09 0.94
N THR A 56 -1.76 -1.33 -0.13
CA THR A 56 -0.49 -1.28 -0.86
C THR A 56 0.60 -0.64 0.00
N VAL A 57 0.33 0.48 0.65
CA VAL A 57 1.29 1.11 1.57
C VAL A 57 1.65 0.14 2.71
N ASP A 58 0.67 -0.52 3.31
CA ASP A 58 0.91 -1.51 4.37
C ASP A 58 1.82 -2.66 3.89
N ALA A 59 1.61 -3.15 2.67
CA ALA A 59 2.42 -4.22 2.09
C ALA A 59 3.90 -3.86 1.92
N PHE A 60 4.21 -2.57 1.78
CA PHE A 60 5.57 -2.05 1.62
C PHE A 60 6.09 -1.35 2.88
N THR A 61 5.57 -1.70 4.04
CA THR A 61 6.10 -1.27 5.33
C THR A 61 6.58 -2.46 6.14
N SER A 62 7.75 -2.35 6.75
CA SER A 62 8.38 -3.44 7.51
C SER A 62 7.47 -3.95 8.63
N ALA A 63 6.71 -3.05 9.26
CA ALA A 63 5.81 -3.37 10.37
C ALA A 63 4.66 -4.34 9.98
N HIS A 64 4.32 -4.42 8.70
CA HIS A 64 3.21 -5.24 8.18
C HIS A 64 3.67 -6.51 7.45
N ASN A 65 4.96 -6.87 7.56
CA ASN A 65 5.54 -8.08 6.99
C ASN A 65 6.00 -9.05 8.08
N ASP A 66 6.03 -10.34 7.77
CA ASP A 66 6.16 -11.45 8.73
C ASP A 66 7.45 -11.45 9.59
N HIS A 67 8.45 -10.64 9.23
CA HIS A 67 9.73 -10.56 9.92
C HIS A 67 9.80 -9.46 10.99
N PHE A 68 8.73 -8.69 11.19
CA PHE A 68 8.72 -7.61 12.17
C PHE A 68 8.28 -8.10 13.55
N PRO A 69 9.02 -7.81 14.65
CA PRO A 69 8.60 -8.22 15.99
C PRO A 69 7.28 -7.54 16.39
N ALA A 70 6.28 -8.36 16.70
CA ALA A 70 4.87 -7.97 16.89
C ALA A 70 4.60 -7.27 18.25
N ARG A 71 5.39 -6.27 18.64
CA ARG A 71 5.05 -5.41 19.78
C ARG A 71 4.29 -4.18 19.31
N LEU A 72 3.09 -3.98 19.81
CA LEU A 72 2.19 -2.88 19.44
C LEU A 72 2.84 -1.49 19.60
N GLN A 73 3.65 -1.30 20.64
CA GLN A 73 4.38 -0.04 20.88
C GLN A 73 5.45 0.21 19.81
N THR A 74 6.25 -0.80 19.48
CA THR A 74 7.28 -0.73 18.44
C THR A 74 6.66 -0.46 17.06
N HIS A 75 5.48 -1.01 16.80
CA HIS A 75 4.71 -0.78 15.58
C HIS A 75 4.31 0.71 15.44
N ARG A 76 3.75 1.32 16.51
CA ARG A 76 3.38 2.74 16.52
C ARG A 76 4.57 3.67 16.34
N GLU A 77 5.66 3.43 17.08
CA GLU A 77 6.88 4.20 16.95
C GLU A 77 7.46 4.14 15.53
N TYR A 78 7.39 2.97 14.91
CA TYR A 78 7.78 2.80 13.51
C TYR A 78 6.88 3.58 12.55
N GLU A 79 5.56 3.50 12.72
CA GLU A 79 4.59 4.24 11.89
C GLU A 79 4.78 5.74 11.99
N ASP A 80 4.98 6.28 13.19
CA ASP A 80 5.24 7.71 13.40
C ASP A 80 6.54 8.17 12.71
N ARG A 81 7.60 7.37 12.82
CA ARG A 81 8.87 7.65 12.14
C ARG A 81 8.75 7.55 10.63
N LEU A 82 8.03 6.56 10.14
CA LEU A 82 7.77 6.38 8.71
C LEU A 82 6.98 7.54 8.14
N GLN A 83 5.93 7.99 8.83
CA GLN A 83 5.11 9.12 8.41
C GLN A 83 5.93 10.41 8.29
N ASN A 84 6.77 10.72 9.28
CA ASN A 84 7.62 11.90 9.27
C ASN A 84 8.65 11.84 8.13
N TYR A 85 9.28 10.69 7.92
CA TYR A 85 10.22 10.52 6.82
C TYR A 85 9.54 10.58 5.45
N PHE A 86 8.35 10.01 5.32
CA PHE A 86 7.58 9.96 4.08
C PHE A 86 7.18 11.36 3.61
N LEU A 87 6.72 12.24 4.50
CA LEU A 87 6.41 13.62 4.18
C LEU A 87 7.64 14.37 3.64
N SER A 88 8.77 14.24 4.32
CA SER A 88 10.04 14.83 3.88
C SER A 88 10.51 14.26 2.53
N TYR A 89 10.35 12.97 2.33
CA TYR A 89 10.70 12.30 1.07
C TYR A 89 9.88 12.83 -0.11
N LEU A 90 8.57 13.00 0.05
CA LEU A 90 7.68 13.54 -0.97
C LEU A 90 8.04 14.99 -1.36
N GLU A 91 8.42 15.80 -0.39
CA GLU A 91 8.82 17.19 -0.65
C GLU A 91 10.09 17.30 -1.52
N HIS A 92 11.00 16.32 -1.43
CA HIS A 92 12.32 16.38 -2.07
C HIS A 92 12.45 15.56 -3.36
N THR A 93 11.61 14.56 -3.57
CA THR A 93 11.85 13.56 -4.62
C THR A 93 10.96 13.72 -5.85
N GLY A 94 9.78 14.32 -5.71
CA GLY A 94 8.80 14.39 -6.79
C GLY A 94 8.24 13.02 -7.21
N ILE A 95 7.37 13.01 -8.22
CA ILE A 95 6.75 11.80 -8.76
C ILE A 95 7.63 11.22 -9.86
N PRO A 96 8.11 9.98 -9.76
CA PRO A 96 8.93 9.37 -10.81
C PRO A 96 8.13 9.12 -12.09
N PRO A 97 8.73 9.25 -13.29
CA PRO A 97 8.09 8.84 -14.55
C PRO A 97 7.95 7.32 -14.62
N LEU A 98 6.78 6.80 -14.98
CA LEU A 98 6.42 5.41 -14.76
C LEU A 98 5.82 4.72 -15.99
N PRO A 99 6.56 3.86 -16.69
CA PRO A 99 5.95 2.85 -17.53
C PRO A 99 5.53 1.64 -16.67
N ALA A 100 4.24 1.30 -16.69
CA ALA A 100 3.73 0.09 -16.07
C ALA A 100 3.09 -0.80 -17.12
N THR A 101 3.43 -2.09 -17.08
CA THR A 101 2.87 -3.12 -17.94
C THR A 101 2.20 -4.21 -17.11
N GLY A 102 1.10 -4.76 -17.60
CA GLY A 102 0.34 -5.79 -16.90
C GLY A 102 -0.82 -5.22 -16.06
N SER A 103 -1.37 -6.04 -15.20
CA SER A 103 -2.44 -5.63 -14.28
C SER A 103 -1.88 -4.87 -13.06
N VAL A 104 -2.76 -4.14 -12.37
CA VAL A 104 -2.40 -3.49 -11.10
C VAL A 104 -1.84 -4.49 -10.10
N MET A 105 -2.44 -5.67 -10.00
CA MET A 105 -1.97 -6.70 -9.07
C MET A 105 -0.62 -7.32 -9.48
N ASP A 106 -0.32 -7.40 -10.78
CA ASP A 106 1.00 -7.82 -11.27
C ASP A 106 2.08 -6.83 -10.84
N VAL A 107 1.79 -5.52 -10.94
CA VAL A 107 2.70 -4.46 -10.47
C VAL A 107 2.94 -4.58 -8.96
N ILE A 108 1.89 -4.72 -8.17
CA ILE A 108 2.01 -4.84 -6.71
C ILE A 108 2.83 -6.08 -6.34
N SER A 109 2.47 -7.25 -6.86
CA SER A 109 3.13 -8.51 -6.48
C SER A 109 4.59 -8.58 -6.92
N SER A 110 4.92 -8.15 -8.13
CA SER A 110 6.31 -8.15 -8.61
C SER A 110 7.21 -7.18 -7.83
N HIS A 111 6.68 -6.05 -7.39
CA HIS A 111 7.41 -5.13 -6.52
C HIS A 111 7.53 -5.68 -5.10
N HIS A 112 6.48 -6.33 -4.59
CA HIS A 112 6.49 -6.93 -3.26
C HIS A 112 7.51 -8.08 -3.16
N GLU A 113 7.61 -8.95 -4.15
CA GLU A 113 8.64 -9.99 -4.20
C GLU A 113 10.07 -9.41 -4.11
N ARG A 114 10.33 -8.33 -4.86
CA ARG A 114 11.62 -7.62 -4.78
C ARG A 114 11.81 -6.91 -3.43
N TYR A 115 10.74 -6.38 -2.85
CA TYR A 115 10.78 -5.72 -1.56
C TYR A 115 11.17 -6.69 -0.45
N ILE A 116 10.51 -7.84 -0.34
CA ILE A 116 10.78 -8.85 0.70
C ILE A 116 12.08 -9.62 0.50
N SER A 117 12.69 -9.57 -0.69
CA SER A 117 13.96 -10.26 -0.98
C SER A 117 15.17 -9.73 -0.21
N LYS A 118 15.07 -8.55 0.39
CA LYS A 118 16.12 -7.90 1.17
C LYS A 118 15.54 -7.26 2.43
N PRO A 119 16.33 -7.18 3.52
CA PRO A 119 15.94 -6.41 4.69
C PRO A 119 15.60 -4.96 4.33
N SER A 120 14.61 -4.38 5.00
CA SER A 120 14.13 -3.04 4.72
C SER A 120 14.32 -2.10 5.90
N ASP A 121 14.43 -0.82 5.58
CA ASP A 121 14.45 0.31 6.50
C ASP A 121 13.40 1.35 6.08
N ILE A 122 13.24 2.40 6.89
CA ILE A 122 12.28 3.49 6.62
C ILE A 122 12.51 4.12 5.24
N ARG A 123 13.75 4.25 4.81
CA ARG A 123 14.13 4.85 3.52
C ARG A 123 13.68 3.97 2.35
N ARG A 124 13.93 2.67 2.45
CA ARG A 124 13.52 1.67 1.46
C ARG A 124 11.99 1.52 1.43
N ASP A 125 11.34 1.45 2.59
CA ASP A 125 9.89 1.40 2.71
C ASP A 125 9.23 2.60 2.03
N SER A 126 9.68 3.81 2.33
CA SER A 126 9.16 5.03 1.72
C SER A 126 9.30 5.05 0.20
N ARG A 127 10.46 4.62 -0.33
CA ARG A 127 10.68 4.51 -1.77
C ARG A 127 9.67 3.57 -2.43
N TYR A 128 9.47 2.38 -1.88
CA TYR A 128 8.51 1.42 -2.42
C TYR A 128 7.08 1.92 -2.30
N CYS A 129 6.68 2.47 -1.16
CA CYS A 129 5.35 3.05 -0.97
C CYS A 129 5.03 4.11 -2.03
N VAL A 130 5.92 5.07 -2.25
CA VAL A 130 5.72 6.12 -3.25
C VAL A 130 5.67 5.53 -4.65
N THR A 131 6.67 4.74 -5.03
CA THR A 131 6.78 4.19 -6.38
C THR A 131 5.57 3.35 -6.76
N VAL A 132 5.20 2.39 -5.92
CA VAL A 132 4.10 1.47 -6.23
C VAL A 132 2.75 2.18 -6.17
N THR A 133 2.53 3.07 -5.20
CA THR A 133 1.29 3.84 -5.11
C THR A 133 1.11 4.74 -6.34
N CYS A 134 2.16 5.45 -6.78
CA CYS A 134 2.09 6.27 -7.98
C CYS A 134 1.79 5.42 -9.23
N LEU A 135 2.45 4.26 -9.37
CA LEU A 135 2.19 3.34 -10.49
C LEU A 135 0.72 2.92 -10.57
N ILE A 136 0.17 2.39 -9.48
CA ILE A 136 -1.21 1.87 -9.47
C ILE A 136 -2.24 2.98 -9.65
N VAL A 137 -2.03 4.15 -9.07
CA VAL A 137 -2.94 5.30 -9.25
C VAL A 137 -2.91 5.79 -10.70
N CYS A 138 -1.72 5.92 -11.31
CA CYS A 138 -1.61 6.29 -12.72
C CYS A 138 -2.30 5.26 -13.63
N MET A 139 -2.12 3.97 -13.38
CA MET A 139 -2.78 2.90 -14.15
C MET A 139 -4.31 2.96 -14.05
N LEU A 140 -4.84 3.27 -12.87
CA LEU A 140 -6.30 3.33 -12.62
C LEU A 140 -6.96 4.61 -13.13
N LEU A 141 -6.19 5.70 -13.26
CA LEU A 141 -6.70 7.01 -13.73
C LEU A 141 -6.44 7.26 -15.22
N SER A 142 -5.73 6.36 -15.90
CA SER A 142 -5.43 6.47 -17.34
C SER A 142 -6.68 6.18 -18.21
#